data_033a2cb963b0877a5be09bcb170ae6fb
#
_entry.id   033a2cb963b0877a5be09bcb170ae6fb
#
_cell.length_a   1.000
_cell.length_b   1.000
_cell.length_c   1.000
_cell.angle_alpha   90.00
_cell.angle_beta   90.00
_cell.angle_gamma   90.00
#
_symmetry.space_group_name_H-M   'P 1'
#
loop_
_entity.id
_entity.type
_entity.pdbx_description
1 polymer ?
#
loop_
_entity_poly.entity_id
_entity_poly.type
_entity_poly.pdbx_seq_one_letter_code
_entity_poly.pdbx_strand_id
1 'polypeptide(L)'
;MNKLNKTFLPSKEYETPTWHSIDCKGQKLGRLATLIAILLRGKRKPHYHPSSQFKDHIILLNADLIIINPTTEHHLVNNPGRPGSSLKIKKASDSLPKFTIERSVRGMLSASETRHLMRQLYIYPDTNHPHTAQK
;
A
#
# COMPACT_ATOMS: atom_id res chain seq x y z
N MET A 1 17.81 38.34 12.37
CA MET A 1 16.79 37.36 12.04
C MET A 1 17.13 36.04 12.71
N ASN A 2 16.29 35.60 13.65
CA ASN A 2 16.49 34.32 14.37
C ASN A 2 16.36 33.13 13.40
N LYS A 3 17.49 32.49 13.08
CA LYS A 3 17.53 31.25 12.27
C LYS A 3 17.00 30.01 12.97
N LEU A 4 16.63 30.13 14.26
CA LEU A 4 16.29 29.00 15.12
C LEU A 4 14.89 28.41 14.91
N ASN A 5 13.98 29.09 14.21
CA ASN A 5 12.59 28.66 14.05
C ASN A 5 12.25 28.29 12.59
N LYS A 6 13.22 27.81 11.79
CA LYS A 6 12.95 27.33 10.44
C LYS A 6 12.66 25.82 10.48
N THR A 7 11.45 25.46 10.09
CA THR A 7 11.09 24.04 9.81
C THR A 7 11.94 23.56 8.64
N PHE A 8 12.62 22.43 8.80
CA PHE A 8 13.34 21.79 7.71
C PHE A 8 12.33 21.20 6.72
N LEU A 9 12.35 21.67 5.49
CA LEU A 9 11.64 21.08 4.38
C LEU A 9 12.69 20.45 3.45
N PRO A 10 12.65 19.15 3.20
CA PRO A 10 13.57 18.54 2.25
C PRO A 10 13.36 19.12 0.86
N SER A 11 14.45 19.39 0.15
CA SER A 11 14.38 19.83 -1.25
C SER A 11 13.92 18.67 -2.14
N LYS A 12 13.42 18.99 -3.34
CA LYS A 12 12.96 17.97 -4.33
C LYS A 12 14.07 17.00 -4.76
N GLU A 13 15.32 17.35 -4.58
CA GLU A 13 16.47 16.49 -4.88
C GLU A 13 16.50 15.23 -4.00
N TYR A 14 15.96 15.29 -2.79
CA TYR A 14 15.84 14.14 -1.88
C TYR A 14 14.63 13.26 -2.18
N GLU A 15 13.74 13.68 -3.07
CA GLU A 15 12.53 12.92 -3.47
C GLU A 15 12.80 11.93 -4.62
N THR A 16 13.99 11.34 -4.67
CA THR A 16 14.33 10.34 -5.70
C THR A 16 13.43 9.10 -5.54
N PRO A 17 12.70 8.70 -6.60
CA PRO A 17 11.87 7.51 -6.57
C PRO A 17 12.74 6.26 -6.48
N THR A 18 12.34 5.33 -5.62
CA THR A 18 12.99 4.02 -5.48
C THR A 18 12.00 2.92 -5.80
N TRP A 19 12.51 1.83 -6.40
CA TRP A 19 11.72 0.65 -6.69
C TRP A 19 11.99 -0.42 -5.64
N HIS A 20 10.92 -1.02 -5.12
CA HIS A 20 10.99 -2.08 -4.12
C HIS A 20 10.27 -3.32 -4.66
N SER A 21 10.93 -4.46 -4.65
CA SER A 21 10.33 -5.76 -4.94
C SER A 21 10.13 -6.52 -3.64
N ILE A 22 8.91 -7.02 -3.40
CA ILE A 22 8.53 -7.72 -2.17
C ILE A 22 7.87 -9.04 -2.55
N ASP A 23 8.36 -10.14 -1.99
CA ASP A 23 7.72 -11.45 -2.11
C ASP A 23 6.64 -11.60 -1.02
N CYS A 24 5.41 -11.90 -1.44
CA CYS A 24 4.25 -12.08 -0.57
C CYS A 24 4.12 -13.52 -0.03
N LYS A 25 4.89 -14.47 -0.57
CA LYS A 25 4.79 -15.88 -0.20
C LYS A 25 4.95 -16.10 1.31
N GLY A 26 3.94 -16.70 1.92
CA GLY A 26 3.96 -17.04 3.34
C GLY A 26 3.87 -15.84 4.30
N GLN A 27 3.67 -14.63 3.80
CA GLN A 27 3.50 -13.45 4.63
C GLN A 27 2.04 -13.25 5.05
N LYS A 28 1.83 -12.76 6.27
CA LYS A 28 0.49 -12.39 6.77
C LYS A 28 0.04 -11.07 6.15
N LEU A 29 -1.18 -11.04 5.62
CA LEU A 29 -1.78 -9.89 4.95
C LEU A 29 -1.61 -8.56 5.74
N GLY A 30 -1.94 -8.54 7.03
CA GLY A 30 -1.88 -7.31 7.83
C GLY A 30 -0.48 -6.74 7.96
N ARG A 31 0.53 -7.59 8.21
CA ARG A 31 1.93 -7.16 8.33
C ARG A 31 2.47 -6.66 7.01
N LEU A 32 2.16 -7.37 5.92
CA LEU A 32 2.53 -6.97 4.58
C LEU A 32 1.92 -5.61 4.21
N ALA A 33 0.62 -5.42 4.46
CA ALA A 33 -0.08 -4.17 4.18
C ALA A 33 0.52 -2.98 4.95
N THR A 34 0.90 -3.19 6.21
CA THR A 34 1.58 -2.16 7.02
C THR A 34 2.93 -1.78 6.42
N LEU A 35 3.73 -2.78 6.03
CA LEU A 35 5.04 -2.54 5.39
C LEU A 35 4.88 -1.75 4.09
N ILE A 36 3.93 -2.14 3.23
CA ILE A 36 3.63 -1.47 1.98
C ILE A 36 3.21 0.00 2.23
N ALA A 37 2.32 0.24 3.19
CA ALA A 37 1.86 1.59 3.51
C ALA A 37 3.00 2.50 4.00
N ILE A 38 3.93 1.96 4.79
CA ILE A 38 5.12 2.68 5.27
C ILE A 38 6.05 3.03 4.11
N LEU A 39 6.28 2.10 3.18
CA LEU A 39 7.13 2.30 2.01
C LEU A 39 6.52 3.30 1.04
N LEU A 40 5.24 3.16 0.69
CA LEU A 40 4.54 4.08 -0.22
C LEU A 40 4.58 5.53 0.29
N ARG A 41 4.44 5.73 1.60
CA ARG A 41 4.56 7.07 2.21
C ARG A 41 6.00 7.56 2.34
N GLY A 42 6.99 6.73 2.03
CA GLY A 42 8.41 7.08 2.17
C GLY A 42 8.89 7.24 3.61
N LYS A 43 8.16 6.72 4.59
CA LYS A 43 8.50 6.86 6.04
C LYS A 43 9.85 6.25 6.44
N ARG A 44 10.42 5.40 5.61
CA ARG A 44 11.75 4.81 5.84
C ARG A 44 12.91 5.70 5.39
N LYS A 45 12.61 6.76 4.62
CA LYS A 45 13.65 7.67 4.16
C LYS A 45 14.08 8.63 5.27
N PRO A 46 15.40 8.91 5.42
CA PRO A 46 15.90 9.79 6.48
C PRO A 46 15.37 11.21 6.36
N HIS A 47 15.09 11.66 5.14
CA HIS A 47 14.54 12.99 4.84
C HIS A 47 13.01 13.03 4.76
N TYR A 48 12.34 12.07 5.41
CA TYR A 48 10.88 12.02 5.40
C TYR A 48 10.27 13.29 6.02
N HIS A 49 9.33 13.88 5.31
CA HIS A 49 8.49 14.96 5.83
C HIS A 49 7.03 14.72 5.40
N PRO A 50 6.02 15.02 6.25
CA PRO A 50 4.61 14.77 5.91
C PRO A 50 4.11 15.49 4.66
N SER A 51 4.70 16.63 4.30
CA SER A 51 4.36 17.38 3.07
C SER A 51 5.10 16.91 1.82
N SER A 52 6.14 16.07 1.96
CA SER A 52 6.90 15.53 0.84
C SER A 52 6.17 14.37 0.19
N GLN A 53 6.13 14.36 -1.13
CA GLN A 53 5.53 13.29 -1.92
C GLN A 53 6.61 12.41 -2.52
N PHE A 54 6.98 11.36 -1.80
CA PHE A 54 7.88 10.35 -2.33
C PHE A 54 7.12 9.49 -3.35
N LYS A 55 7.73 9.29 -4.53
CA LYS A 55 7.15 8.51 -5.64
C LYS A 55 7.78 7.11 -5.68
N ASP A 56 7.80 6.43 -4.55
CA ASP A 56 8.36 5.07 -4.49
C ASP A 56 7.39 4.07 -5.11
N HIS A 57 7.93 3.18 -5.94
CA HIS A 57 7.17 2.14 -6.62
C HIS A 57 7.37 0.80 -5.91
N ILE A 58 6.28 0.06 -5.72
CA ILE A 58 6.32 -1.25 -5.06
C ILE A 58 5.77 -2.31 -6.00
N ILE A 59 6.54 -3.38 -6.19
CA ILE A 59 6.16 -4.57 -6.93
C ILE A 59 5.96 -5.70 -5.93
N LEU A 60 4.75 -6.25 -5.90
CA LEU A 60 4.42 -7.43 -5.11
C LEU A 60 4.41 -8.65 -6.01
N LEU A 61 5.14 -9.68 -5.60
CA LEU A 61 5.24 -10.97 -6.28
C LEU A 61 4.53 -12.05 -5.47
N ASN A 62 4.07 -13.10 -6.14
CA ASN A 62 3.41 -14.26 -5.51
C ASN A 62 2.21 -13.86 -4.64
N ALA A 63 1.39 -12.93 -5.11
CA ALA A 63 0.25 -12.40 -4.34
C ALA A 63 -0.77 -13.49 -3.96
N ASP A 64 -0.88 -14.57 -4.75
CA ASP A 64 -1.81 -15.67 -4.50
C ASP A 64 -1.40 -16.55 -3.30
N LEU A 65 -0.11 -16.50 -2.91
CA LEU A 65 0.43 -17.29 -1.80
C LEU A 65 0.45 -16.53 -0.46
N ILE A 66 -0.29 -15.43 -0.36
CA ILE A 66 -0.43 -14.67 0.87
C ILE A 66 -1.28 -15.42 1.90
N ILE A 67 -0.89 -15.34 3.17
CA ILE A 67 -1.67 -15.93 4.26
C ILE A 67 -2.72 -14.94 4.74
N ILE A 68 -3.98 -15.26 4.44
CA ILE A 68 -5.15 -14.59 5.03
C ILE A 68 -5.57 -15.43 6.22
N ASN A 69 -5.61 -14.84 7.41
CA ASN A 69 -5.87 -15.55 8.65
C ASN A 69 -7.30 -16.14 8.64
N PRO A 70 -7.49 -17.48 8.58
CA PRO A 70 -8.82 -18.07 8.47
C PRO A 70 -9.65 -17.95 9.78
N THR A 71 -8.97 -17.74 10.92
CA THR A 71 -9.60 -17.62 12.23
C THR A 71 -10.35 -16.31 12.44
N THR A 72 -10.01 -15.28 11.69
CA THR A 72 -10.68 -13.98 11.76
C THR A 72 -11.47 -13.82 10.47
N GLU A 73 -12.78 -13.97 10.54
CA GLU A 73 -13.66 -13.72 9.41
C GLU A 73 -13.65 -12.24 9.07
N HIS A 74 -12.74 -11.85 8.18
CA HIS A 74 -12.73 -10.50 7.63
C HIS A 74 -13.82 -10.39 6.57
N HIS A 75 -14.85 -9.63 6.90
CA HIS A 75 -15.93 -9.34 5.97
C HIS A 75 -15.63 -8.05 5.20
N LEU A 76 -15.64 -8.14 3.88
CA LEU A 76 -15.57 -6.99 3.00
C LEU A 76 -16.98 -6.48 2.76
N VAL A 77 -17.30 -5.36 3.39
CA VAL A 77 -18.63 -4.72 3.29
C VAL A 77 -18.61 -3.67 2.19
N ASN A 78 -19.49 -3.81 1.21
CA ASN A 78 -19.71 -2.81 0.18
C ASN A 78 -21.04 -2.10 0.41
N ASN A 79 -21.06 -0.79 0.15
CA ASN A 79 -22.23 0.08 0.28
C ASN A 79 -22.86 0.10 1.69
N PRO A 80 -22.07 0.26 2.78
CA PRO A 80 -22.66 0.37 4.11
C PRO A 80 -23.52 1.63 4.22
N GLY A 81 -24.79 1.47 4.67
CA GLY A 81 -25.68 2.58 4.98
C GLY A 81 -26.21 3.39 3.80
N ARG A 82 -26.08 2.92 2.55
CA ARG A 82 -26.69 3.58 1.40
C ARG A 82 -28.17 3.20 1.26
N PRO A 83 -29.13 4.13 1.37
CA PRO A 83 -30.54 3.82 1.13
C PRO A 83 -30.76 3.35 -0.31
N GLY A 84 -31.57 2.29 -0.50
CA GLY A 84 -31.87 1.69 -1.81
C GLY A 84 -30.79 0.78 -2.38
N SER A 85 -29.66 0.58 -1.67
CA SER A 85 -28.59 -0.31 -2.09
C SER A 85 -28.44 -1.47 -1.11
N SER A 86 -28.51 -2.72 -1.61
CA SER A 86 -28.34 -3.89 -0.77
C SER A 86 -26.91 -4.00 -0.22
N LEU A 87 -26.80 -4.31 1.06
CA LEU A 87 -25.53 -4.62 1.70
C LEU A 87 -24.93 -5.87 1.07
N LYS A 88 -23.71 -5.76 0.51
CA LYS A 88 -22.98 -6.91 -0.02
C LYS A 88 -21.81 -7.22 0.90
N ILE A 89 -21.84 -8.41 1.47
CA ILE A 89 -20.80 -8.94 2.35
C ILE A 89 -20.10 -10.08 1.63
N LYS A 90 -18.78 -10.02 1.55
CA LYS A 90 -17.93 -11.12 1.05
C LYS A 90 -16.87 -11.43 2.09
N LYS A 91 -16.51 -12.70 2.24
CA LYS A 91 -15.34 -13.09 3.04
C LYS A 91 -14.08 -12.66 2.31
N ALA A 92 -13.07 -12.24 3.05
CA ALA A 92 -11.79 -11.85 2.46
C ALA A 92 -11.08 -13.03 1.78
N SER A 93 -11.26 -14.25 2.32
CA SER A 93 -10.76 -15.49 1.75
C SER A 93 -11.32 -15.80 0.36
N ASP A 94 -12.58 -15.42 0.11
CA ASP A 94 -13.30 -15.72 -1.13
C ASP A 94 -13.07 -14.64 -2.21
N SER A 95 -12.30 -13.62 -1.88
CA SER A 95 -11.97 -12.52 -2.77
C SER A 95 -10.62 -12.76 -3.42
N LEU A 96 -10.43 -12.25 -4.65
CA LEU A 96 -9.12 -12.29 -5.31
C LEU A 96 -8.05 -11.67 -4.41
N PRO A 97 -6.91 -12.32 -4.20
CA PRO A 97 -5.83 -11.82 -3.33
C PRO A 97 -5.40 -10.40 -3.64
N LYS A 98 -5.29 -10.06 -4.93
CA LYS A 98 -5.01 -8.70 -5.38
C LYS A 98 -5.97 -7.67 -4.79
N PHE A 99 -7.27 -7.92 -4.87
CA PHE A 99 -8.29 -6.99 -4.36
C PHE A 99 -8.23 -6.86 -2.84
N THR A 100 -7.97 -7.97 -2.15
CA THR A 100 -7.85 -7.99 -0.68
C THR A 100 -6.64 -7.20 -0.20
N ILE A 101 -5.50 -7.35 -0.90
CA ILE A 101 -4.27 -6.57 -0.61
C ILE A 101 -4.52 -5.07 -0.86
N GLU A 102 -5.04 -4.71 -2.03
CA GLU A 102 -5.33 -3.31 -2.37
C GLU A 102 -6.25 -2.66 -1.33
N ARG A 103 -7.31 -3.35 -0.92
CA ARG A 103 -8.25 -2.84 0.07
C ARG A 103 -7.61 -2.65 1.43
N SER A 104 -6.77 -3.60 1.86
CA SER A 104 -6.06 -3.53 3.15
C SER A 104 -5.08 -2.36 3.17
N VAL A 105 -4.30 -2.17 2.11
CA VAL A 105 -3.37 -1.05 1.98
C VAL A 105 -4.12 0.29 1.92
N ARG A 106 -5.20 0.35 1.14
CA ARG A 106 -6.04 1.54 1.03
C ARG A 106 -6.61 1.99 2.37
N GLY A 107 -7.02 1.04 3.23
CA GLY A 107 -7.51 1.34 4.59
C GLY A 107 -6.44 1.89 5.54
N MET A 108 -5.15 1.68 5.24
CA MET A 108 -4.01 2.16 6.04
C MET A 108 -3.46 3.51 5.56
N LEU A 109 -3.87 3.97 4.38
CA LEU A 109 -3.48 5.26 3.81
C LEU A 109 -4.52 6.33 4.11
N SER A 110 -4.09 7.59 4.16
CA SER A 110 -5.02 8.72 4.28
C SER A 110 -5.86 8.86 3.01
N ALA A 111 -7.11 9.30 3.14
CA ALA A 111 -8.05 9.41 2.01
C ALA A 111 -7.53 10.34 0.89
N SER A 112 -6.84 11.41 1.25
CA SER A 112 -6.26 12.38 0.31
C SER A 112 -5.12 11.80 -0.52
N GLU A 113 -4.26 10.99 0.08
CA GLU A 113 -3.06 10.43 -0.57
C GLU A 113 -3.34 9.11 -1.29
N THR A 114 -4.37 8.38 -0.88
CA THR A 114 -4.67 7.02 -1.36
C THR A 114 -4.70 6.91 -2.88
N ARG A 115 -5.41 7.83 -3.55
CA ARG A 115 -5.55 7.79 -5.02
C ARG A 115 -4.20 7.87 -5.74
N HIS A 116 -3.27 8.64 -5.19
CA HIS A 116 -1.96 8.86 -5.78
C HIS A 116 -1.02 7.70 -5.50
N LEU A 117 -0.95 7.27 -4.25
CA LEU A 117 -0.05 6.21 -3.81
C LEU A 117 -0.43 4.82 -4.37
N MET A 118 -1.72 4.54 -4.51
CA MET A 118 -2.18 3.26 -5.08
C MET A 118 -1.78 3.06 -6.56
N ARG A 119 -1.47 4.11 -7.30
CA ARG A 119 -0.95 4.01 -8.66
C ARG A 119 0.50 3.52 -8.72
N GLN A 120 1.21 3.58 -7.61
CA GLN A 120 2.61 3.15 -7.49
C GLN A 120 2.73 1.71 -6.98
N LEU A 121 1.60 1.05 -6.73
CA LEU A 121 1.52 -0.32 -6.25
C LEU A 121 1.18 -1.26 -7.40
N TYR A 122 2.08 -2.18 -7.71
CA TYR A 122 1.93 -3.21 -8.73
C TYR A 122 1.83 -4.58 -8.07
N ILE A 123 0.78 -5.33 -8.37
CA ILE A 123 0.50 -6.62 -7.73
C ILE A 123 0.43 -7.70 -8.80
N TYR A 124 1.31 -8.69 -8.68
CA TYR A 124 1.39 -9.84 -9.58
C TYR A 124 1.11 -11.14 -8.83
N PRO A 125 0.29 -12.04 -9.43
CA PRO A 125 -0.01 -13.33 -8.82
C PRO A 125 1.23 -14.21 -8.74
N ASP A 126 2.08 -14.15 -9.77
CA ASP A 126 3.30 -14.94 -9.93
C ASP A 126 4.58 -14.10 -9.78
N THR A 127 5.72 -14.74 -10.06
CA THR A 127 7.03 -14.08 -10.13
C THR A 127 7.26 -13.30 -11.42
N ASN A 128 6.50 -13.63 -12.48
CA ASN A 128 6.62 -12.98 -13.78
C ASN A 128 6.01 -11.57 -13.76
N HIS A 129 6.83 -10.58 -14.08
CA HIS A 129 6.39 -9.19 -14.15
C HIS A 129 7.17 -8.41 -15.22
N PRO A 130 6.56 -7.39 -15.85
CA PRO A 130 7.19 -6.62 -16.92
C PRO A 130 8.27 -5.62 -16.45
N HIS A 131 8.42 -5.40 -15.14
CA HIS A 131 9.32 -4.40 -14.56
C HIS A 131 10.75 -4.93 -14.30
N THR A 132 11.29 -5.77 -15.16
CA THR A 132 12.61 -6.41 -14.96
C THR A 132 13.80 -5.44 -15.02
N ALA A 133 13.63 -4.30 -15.68
CA ALA A 133 14.66 -3.26 -15.76
C ALA A 133 14.73 -2.37 -14.51
N GLN A 134 13.85 -2.57 -13.54
CA GLN A 134 13.68 -1.73 -12.35
C GLN A 134 14.27 -2.42 -11.10
N LYS A 135 15.49 -2.94 -11.23
CA LYS A 135 16.23 -3.51 -10.09
C LYS A 135 17.00 -2.46 -9.34
#